data_776d33f8e9fee6a98b7725c431f5cc90
#
_entry.id   776d33f8e9fee6a98b7725c431f5cc90
#
_cell.length_a   1.000
_cell.length_b   1.000
_cell.length_c   1.000
_cell.angle_alpha   90.00
_cell.angle_beta   90.00
_cell.angle_gamma   90.00
#
_symmetry.space_group_name_H-M   'P 1'
#
loop_
_entity.id
_entity.type
_entity.pdbx_description
1 polymer ?
#
loop_
_entity_poly.entity_id
_entity_poly.type
_entity_poly.pdbx_seq_one_letter_code
_entity_poly.pdbx_strand_id
1 'polypeptide(L)'
;DLLDNRSLAMLLEISKRLEEKYSCVKILDKTNSGKANSLNDALKIVDSELIAVTDADSYPKKDSVIKMIGYFEEEGVSAVTSRVLVKNKKNFLEKFQVLDYSIIAWSRKLLDFVDSVYVTNGPLSIYKTSVVKDLGGFDPKNLTEDIEITWHILSVGLKTRMSYSAIVYTTVPSKFDNWVKQRVRWNLGGIQTVRKYYKSLFKNPEHVFGYFVIPYVASAFLLAIIGFLLFSRYLWIKGTYYLFSFIYLFQGYPFFKYLDFSFSLTLLIFFALLFFILSIIQYKLGFKNSETGNKSVLKILVYSVIYRSLYIIPLILALYKLSKGDLRWYTK
;
A
#
# COMPACT_ATOMS: atom_id res chain seq x y z
N ASP A 1 2.75 -20.95 8.52
CA ASP A 1 3.49 -21.92 7.71
C ASP A 1 4.93 -21.51 7.38
N LEU A 2 5.53 -20.56 8.11
CA LEU A 2 6.93 -20.18 7.97
C LEU A 2 7.77 -20.56 9.20
N LEU A 3 7.12 -21.13 10.21
CA LEU A 3 7.79 -21.58 11.42
C LEU A 3 8.01 -23.08 11.33
N ASP A 4 9.22 -23.50 11.67
CA ASP A 4 9.48 -24.92 11.90
C ASP A 4 8.66 -25.41 13.12
N ASN A 5 8.49 -26.72 13.25
CA ASN A 5 7.70 -27.31 14.32
C ASN A 5 8.18 -26.89 15.72
N ARG A 6 9.47 -26.59 15.89
CA ARG A 6 10.06 -26.14 17.16
C ARG A 6 9.65 -24.71 17.49
N SER A 7 9.69 -23.80 16.49
CA SER A 7 9.25 -22.41 16.64
C SER A 7 7.75 -22.31 16.92
N LEU A 8 6.95 -23.17 16.29
CA LEU A 8 5.51 -23.24 16.53
C LEU A 8 5.22 -23.73 17.95
N ALA A 9 5.87 -24.79 18.41
CA ALA A 9 5.71 -25.30 19.78
C ALA A 9 6.10 -24.24 20.83
N MET A 10 7.21 -23.53 20.61
CA MET A 10 7.65 -22.43 21.48
C MET A 10 6.64 -21.27 21.51
N LEU A 11 6.06 -20.90 20.38
CA LEU A 11 5.02 -19.87 20.33
C LEU A 11 3.77 -20.27 21.10
N LEU A 12 3.30 -21.51 20.94
CA LEU A 12 2.15 -22.05 21.67
C LEU A 12 2.40 -22.05 23.18
N GLU A 13 3.60 -22.46 23.61
CA GLU A 13 3.97 -22.43 25.03
C GLU A 13 3.97 -20.99 25.59
N ILE A 14 4.59 -20.04 24.89
CA ILE A 14 4.60 -18.63 25.30
C ILE A 14 3.17 -18.07 25.34
N SER A 15 2.35 -18.40 24.35
CA SER A 15 0.96 -17.96 24.27
C SER A 15 0.14 -18.45 25.45
N LYS A 16 0.25 -19.74 25.82
CA LYS A 16 -0.42 -20.31 27.00
C LYS A 16 0.02 -19.62 28.29
N ARG A 17 1.32 -19.40 28.49
CA ARG A 17 1.85 -18.65 29.64
C ARG A 17 1.29 -17.21 29.72
N LEU A 18 1.07 -16.55 28.56
CA LEU A 18 0.48 -15.22 28.52
C LEU A 18 -1.00 -15.25 28.92
N GLU A 19 -1.76 -16.24 28.45
CA GLU A 19 -3.17 -16.44 28.79
C GLU A 19 -3.34 -16.73 30.29
N GLU A 20 -2.47 -17.58 30.87
CA GLU A 20 -2.45 -17.86 32.31
C GLU A 20 -2.09 -16.62 33.15
N LYS A 21 -1.16 -15.79 32.65
CA LYS A 21 -0.68 -14.60 33.35
C LYS A 21 -1.65 -13.42 33.30
N TYR A 22 -2.39 -13.28 32.19
CA TYR A 22 -3.24 -12.13 31.91
C TYR A 22 -4.66 -12.60 31.56
N SER A 23 -5.61 -12.38 32.45
CA SER A 23 -7.02 -12.75 32.23
C SER A 23 -7.69 -12.10 31.01
N CYS A 24 -7.13 -10.99 30.53
CA CYS A 24 -7.61 -10.29 29.34
C CYS A 24 -7.04 -10.86 28.03
N VAL A 25 -6.10 -11.81 28.07
CA VAL A 25 -5.54 -12.48 26.90
C VAL A 25 -6.30 -13.76 26.63
N LYS A 26 -6.74 -13.97 25.39
CA LYS A 26 -7.35 -15.22 24.91
C LYS A 26 -6.61 -15.70 23.68
N ILE A 27 -6.26 -16.97 23.64
CA ILE A 27 -5.57 -17.62 22.52
C ILE A 27 -6.56 -18.39 21.67
N LEU A 28 -6.61 -18.08 20.38
CA LEU A 28 -7.35 -18.84 19.38
C LEU A 28 -6.39 -19.72 18.60
N ASP A 29 -6.17 -20.95 19.08
CA ASP A 29 -5.44 -21.97 18.36
C ASP A 29 -6.37 -22.65 17.34
N LYS A 30 -6.05 -22.52 16.06
CA LYS A 30 -6.90 -23.02 14.97
C LYS A 30 -6.07 -23.42 13.74
N THR A 31 -6.65 -24.27 12.93
CA THR A 31 -6.08 -24.59 11.61
C THR A 31 -5.96 -23.32 10.75
N ASN A 32 -4.83 -23.17 10.04
CA ASN A 32 -4.61 -22.00 9.17
C ASN A 32 -5.70 -21.91 8.10
N SER A 33 -6.48 -20.85 8.16
CA SER A 33 -7.55 -20.53 7.21
C SER A 33 -7.40 -19.13 6.59
N GLY A 34 -6.22 -18.51 6.80
CA GLY A 34 -5.92 -17.15 6.37
C GLY A 34 -6.29 -16.08 7.39
N LYS A 35 -5.73 -14.87 7.22
CA LYS A 35 -5.84 -13.76 8.16
C LYS A 35 -7.29 -13.30 8.36
N ALA A 36 -8.03 -13.06 7.27
CA ALA A 36 -9.42 -12.59 7.35
C ALA A 36 -10.33 -13.55 8.12
N ASN A 37 -10.21 -14.86 7.88
CA ASN A 37 -10.97 -15.86 8.65
C ASN A 37 -10.59 -15.85 10.12
N SER A 38 -9.30 -15.68 10.45
CA SER A 38 -8.84 -15.61 11.84
C SER A 38 -9.37 -14.36 12.55
N LEU A 39 -9.42 -13.23 11.85
CA LEU A 39 -10.03 -12.00 12.36
C LEU A 39 -11.54 -12.18 12.59
N ASN A 40 -12.23 -12.84 11.65
CA ASN A 40 -13.67 -13.12 11.77
C ASN A 40 -13.99 -14.08 12.94
N ASP A 41 -13.12 -15.06 13.19
CA ASP A 41 -13.31 -15.94 14.35
C ASP A 41 -13.09 -15.20 15.67
N ALA A 42 -12.09 -14.32 15.73
CA ALA A 42 -11.89 -13.44 16.88
C ALA A 42 -13.08 -12.48 17.07
N LEU A 43 -13.65 -11.94 15.97
CA LEU A 43 -14.79 -11.02 16.02
C LEU A 43 -16.04 -11.63 16.67
N LYS A 44 -16.22 -12.96 16.57
CA LYS A 44 -17.37 -13.67 17.21
C LYS A 44 -17.35 -13.63 18.73
N ILE A 45 -16.17 -13.52 19.33
CA ILE A 45 -15.96 -13.56 20.79
C ILE A 45 -15.67 -12.19 21.39
N VAL A 46 -15.65 -11.13 20.57
CA VAL A 46 -15.40 -9.76 21.04
C VAL A 46 -16.73 -9.02 21.23
N ASP A 47 -16.92 -8.44 22.43
CA ASP A 47 -18.10 -7.64 22.80
C ASP A 47 -17.78 -6.17 23.07
N SER A 48 -16.51 -5.75 22.95
CA SER A 48 -16.10 -4.35 23.13
C SER A 48 -16.66 -3.46 22.03
N GLU A 49 -16.92 -2.19 22.35
CA GLU A 49 -17.42 -1.18 21.40
C GLU A 49 -16.47 -0.98 20.21
N LEU A 50 -15.15 -1.03 20.48
CA LEU A 50 -14.10 -0.85 19.48
C LEU A 50 -13.21 -2.09 19.43
N ILE A 51 -12.78 -2.47 18.23
CA ILE A 51 -11.76 -3.49 18.00
C ILE A 51 -10.53 -2.86 17.36
N ALA A 52 -9.34 -3.24 17.84
CA ALA A 52 -8.08 -2.91 17.23
C ALA A 52 -7.48 -4.13 16.52
N VAL A 53 -7.14 -3.99 15.26
CA VAL A 53 -6.43 -5.02 14.49
C VAL A 53 -4.97 -4.60 14.36
N THR A 54 -4.05 -5.54 14.67
CA THR A 54 -2.61 -5.33 14.49
C THR A 54 -1.94 -6.57 13.91
N ASP A 55 -0.95 -6.37 13.05
CA ASP A 55 -0.14 -7.46 12.52
C ASP A 55 0.88 -7.94 13.57
N ALA A 56 1.24 -9.23 13.54
CA ALA A 56 2.15 -9.84 14.50
C ALA A 56 3.59 -9.26 14.48
N ASP A 57 3.99 -8.64 13.38
CA ASP A 57 5.28 -7.98 13.18
C ASP A 57 5.24 -6.47 13.41
N SER A 58 4.17 -5.99 14.03
CA SER A 58 3.90 -4.58 14.26
C SER A 58 4.09 -4.19 15.72
N TYR A 59 4.59 -2.97 15.94
CA TYR A 59 5.00 -2.44 17.24
C TYR A 59 4.37 -1.06 17.46
N PRO A 60 3.12 -0.98 17.96
CA PRO A 60 2.49 0.29 18.32
C PRO A 60 3.25 1.01 19.43
N LYS A 61 3.35 2.34 19.36
CA LYS A 61 3.76 3.14 20.52
C LYS A 61 2.69 3.07 21.61
N LYS A 62 3.10 3.18 22.85
CA LYS A 62 2.22 3.03 24.04
C LYS A 62 0.97 3.92 24.01
N ASP A 63 1.08 5.10 23.41
CA ASP A 63 0.04 6.12 23.32
C ASP A 63 -0.75 6.08 22.00
N SER A 64 -0.46 5.13 21.10
CA SER A 64 -1.07 5.11 19.76
C SER A 64 -2.57 4.88 19.81
N VAL A 65 -3.05 3.95 20.63
CA VAL A 65 -4.48 3.65 20.76
C VAL A 65 -5.24 4.88 21.29
N ILE A 66 -4.73 5.52 22.35
CA ILE A 66 -5.34 6.73 22.94
C ILE A 66 -5.47 7.85 21.91
N LYS A 67 -4.44 8.02 21.03
CA LYS A 67 -4.44 9.03 19.97
C LYS A 67 -5.39 8.72 18.82
N MET A 68 -6.03 7.56 18.80
CA MET A 68 -6.97 7.13 17.77
C MET A 68 -8.43 7.16 18.26
N ILE A 69 -8.67 6.88 19.55
CA ILE A 69 -10.01 6.71 20.10
C ILE A 69 -10.86 7.98 19.94
N GLY A 70 -10.32 9.16 20.19
CA GLY A 70 -11.07 10.42 20.12
C GLY A 70 -11.67 10.73 18.73
N TYR A 71 -11.18 10.11 17.67
CA TYR A 71 -11.79 10.28 16.34
C TYR A 71 -13.18 9.65 16.21
N PHE A 72 -13.55 8.69 17.08
CA PHE A 72 -14.85 8.04 17.05
C PHE A 72 -15.99 8.91 17.63
N GLU A 73 -15.65 10.04 18.26
CA GLU A 73 -16.62 11.07 18.66
C GLU A 73 -17.18 11.82 17.44
N GLU A 74 -16.47 11.84 16.32
CA GLU A 74 -16.97 12.42 15.07
C GLU A 74 -18.07 11.53 14.48
N GLU A 75 -19.20 12.13 14.11
CA GLU A 75 -20.34 11.43 13.52
C GLU A 75 -19.97 10.73 12.20
N GLY A 76 -20.37 9.46 12.10
CA GLY A 76 -20.13 8.62 10.91
C GLY A 76 -18.75 7.97 10.87
N VAL A 77 -17.80 8.34 11.75
CA VAL A 77 -16.49 7.68 11.81
C VAL A 77 -16.62 6.25 12.36
N SER A 78 -16.19 5.29 11.57
CA SER A 78 -16.31 3.87 11.88
C SER A 78 -14.98 3.12 11.82
N ALA A 79 -13.94 3.72 11.25
CA ALA A 79 -12.59 3.18 11.30
C ALA A 79 -11.55 4.31 11.38
N VAL A 80 -10.47 4.04 12.13
CA VAL A 80 -9.33 4.95 12.28
C VAL A 80 -8.06 4.17 12.05
N THR A 81 -7.19 4.66 11.18
CA THR A 81 -5.89 4.05 10.90
C THR A 81 -4.74 4.86 11.48
N SER A 82 -3.64 4.17 11.79
CA SER A 82 -2.43 4.78 12.33
C SER A 82 -1.44 5.17 11.25
N ARG A 83 -0.41 5.91 11.66
CA ARG A 83 0.79 6.22 10.89
C ARG A 83 1.78 5.07 11.00
N VAL A 84 1.97 4.33 9.91
CA VAL A 84 2.92 3.21 9.83
C VAL A 84 4.30 3.71 9.45
N LEU A 85 5.30 3.34 10.23
CA LEU A 85 6.72 3.63 9.99
C LEU A 85 7.53 2.34 9.96
N VAL A 86 8.68 2.38 9.30
CA VAL A 86 9.57 1.23 9.14
C VAL A 86 10.50 1.09 10.35
N LYS A 87 10.58 -0.12 10.93
CA LYS A 87 11.45 -0.45 12.05
C LYS A 87 12.87 -0.77 11.61
N ASN A 88 13.04 -1.65 10.62
CA ASN A 88 14.35 -2.08 10.10
C ASN A 88 14.88 -1.11 9.03
N LYS A 89 16.18 -0.74 9.14
CA LYS A 89 16.81 0.30 8.29
C LYS A 89 18.24 -0.09 7.92
N LYS A 90 18.53 -1.39 7.81
CA LYS A 90 19.91 -1.89 7.64
C LYS A 90 20.40 -1.75 6.20
N ASN A 91 19.68 -2.33 5.25
CA ASN A 91 20.07 -2.36 3.84
C ASN A 91 19.44 -1.23 2.99
N PHE A 92 19.85 -1.17 1.73
CA PHE A 92 19.42 -0.12 0.81
C PHE A 92 17.92 -0.17 0.49
N LEU A 93 17.37 -1.38 0.30
CA LEU A 93 15.95 -1.59 0.03
C LEU A 93 15.08 -1.17 1.22
N GLU A 94 15.50 -1.49 2.44
CA GLU A 94 14.82 -1.05 3.67
C GLU A 94 14.83 0.46 3.81
N LYS A 95 15.98 1.12 3.51
CA LYS A 95 16.09 2.58 3.55
C LYS A 95 15.17 3.27 2.55
N PHE A 96 14.97 2.70 1.37
CA PHE A 96 13.97 3.22 0.44
C PHE A 96 12.55 3.01 0.95
N GLN A 97 12.25 1.89 1.56
CA GLN A 97 10.93 1.66 2.15
C GLN A 97 10.64 2.63 3.31
N VAL A 98 11.66 3.08 4.06
CA VAL A 98 11.47 4.18 5.04
C VAL A 98 10.91 5.44 4.38
N LEU A 99 11.46 5.81 3.22
CA LEU A 99 10.96 6.96 2.46
C LEU A 99 9.56 6.70 1.91
N ASP A 100 9.35 5.51 1.35
CA ASP A 100 8.07 5.08 0.78
C ASP A 100 6.93 5.15 1.81
N TYR A 101 7.12 4.56 2.98
CA TYR A 101 6.12 4.58 4.06
C TYR A 101 5.86 5.99 4.61
N SER A 102 6.89 6.85 4.63
CA SER A 102 6.72 8.25 5.01
C SER A 102 5.82 9.00 4.03
N ILE A 103 6.00 8.78 2.72
CA ILE A 103 5.17 9.38 1.68
C ILE A 103 3.75 8.79 1.68
N ILE A 104 3.62 7.48 1.85
CA ILE A 104 2.30 6.83 1.96
C ILE A 104 1.52 7.42 3.14
N ALA A 105 2.15 7.55 4.31
CA ALA A 105 1.51 8.13 5.48
C ALA A 105 1.11 9.60 5.26
N TRP A 106 1.99 10.40 4.66
CA TRP A 106 1.71 11.79 4.33
C TRP A 106 0.55 11.92 3.33
N SER A 107 0.59 11.17 2.23
CA SER A 107 -0.47 11.18 1.21
C SER A 107 -1.81 10.74 1.79
N ARG A 108 -1.83 9.73 2.67
CA ARG A 108 -3.04 9.28 3.35
C ARG A 108 -3.60 10.35 4.29
N LYS A 109 -2.73 11.11 4.99
CA LYS A 109 -3.20 12.23 5.80
C LYS A 109 -3.80 13.36 4.96
N LEU A 110 -3.27 13.61 3.75
CA LEU A 110 -3.91 14.55 2.82
C LEU A 110 -5.31 14.08 2.39
N LEU A 111 -5.48 12.76 2.16
CA LEU A 111 -6.78 12.19 1.82
C LEU A 111 -7.77 12.24 3.00
N ASP A 112 -7.30 12.24 4.23
CA ASP A 112 -8.12 12.40 5.44
C ASP A 112 -8.85 13.75 5.48
N PHE A 113 -8.23 14.82 4.97
CA PHE A 113 -8.88 16.15 4.89
C PHE A 113 -10.06 16.22 3.91
N VAL A 114 -10.18 15.23 3.03
CA VAL A 114 -11.27 15.14 2.04
C VAL A 114 -12.09 13.85 2.22
N ASP A 115 -12.15 13.31 3.44
CA ASP A 115 -12.91 12.11 3.82
C ASP A 115 -12.62 10.87 2.96
N SER A 116 -11.40 10.77 2.45
CA SER A 116 -11.02 9.78 1.43
C SER A 116 -9.91 8.82 1.85
N VAL A 117 -9.79 8.54 3.14
CA VAL A 117 -8.88 7.50 3.62
C VAL A 117 -9.39 6.13 3.17
N TYR A 118 -8.79 5.56 2.13
CA TYR A 118 -9.25 4.34 1.48
C TYR A 118 -8.48 3.06 1.91
N VAL A 119 -7.61 3.17 2.90
CA VAL A 119 -6.89 2.02 3.46
C VAL A 119 -6.72 2.18 4.96
N THR A 120 -7.26 1.25 5.72
CA THR A 120 -7.01 1.08 7.15
C THR A 120 -5.97 -0.02 7.35
N ASN A 121 -4.73 0.37 7.62
CA ASN A 121 -3.56 -0.54 7.57
C ASN A 121 -3.63 -1.69 8.59
N GLY A 122 -3.22 -2.89 8.16
CA GLY A 122 -3.05 -4.06 9.02
C GLY A 122 -2.18 -3.85 10.28
N PRO A 123 -1.07 -3.08 10.24
CA PRO A 123 -0.21 -2.85 11.41
C PRO A 123 -0.88 -2.26 12.65
N LEU A 124 -1.82 -1.33 12.49
CA LEU A 124 -2.72 -0.87 13.57
C LEU A 124 -3.86 -0.06 12.96
N SER A 125 -5.07 -0.59 13.07
CA SER A 125 -6.31 0.13 12.77
C SER A 125 -7.38 -0.23 13.80
N ILE A 126 -8.23 0.74 14.11
CA ILE A 126 -9.35 0.57 15.09
C ILE A 126 -10.65 0.74 14.33
N TYR A 127 -11.64 -0.08 14.67
CA TYR A 127 -12.96 -0.12 14.06
C TYR A 127 -14.06 -0.12 15.11
N LYS A 128 -15.24 0.41 14.78
CA LYS A 128 -16.48 0.14 15.54
C LYS A 128 -16.86 -1.33 15.34
N THR A 129 -16.94 -2.09 16.44
CA THR A 129 -17.21 -3.54 16.39
C THR A 129 -18.56 -3.84 15.75
N SER A 130 -19.61 -3.08 16.10
CA SER A 130 -20.94 -3.20 15.51
C SER A 130 -20.88 -3.07 13.98
N VAL A 131 -20.22 -2.03 13.47
CA VAL A 131 -20.12 -1.80 12.02
C VAL A 131 -19.43 -2.96 11.31
N VAL A 132 -18.31 -3.47 11.84
CA VAL A 132 -17.63 -4.61 11.21
C VAL A 132 -18.52 -5.88 11.25
N LYS A 133 -19.25 -6.11 12.33
CA LYS A 133 -20.21 -7.24 12.43
C LYS A 133 -21.36 -7.09 11.44
N ASP A 134 -21.96 -5.91 11.33
CA ASP A 134 -23.09 -5.61 10.45
C ASP A 134 -22.70 -5.73 8.95
N LEU A 135 -21.46 -5.39 8.61
CA LEU A 135 -20.91 -5.57 7.28
C LEU A 135 -20.51 -7.02 6.95
N GLY A 136 -20.65 -7.95 7.89
CA GLY A 136 -20.35 -9.37 7.70
C GLY A 136 -18.88 -9.74 7.96
N GLY A 137 -18.07 -8.84 8.54
CA GLY A 137 -16.67 -9.07 8.87
C GLY A 137 -15.71 -8.78 7.72
N PHE A 138 -14.51 -9.34 7.84
CA PHE A 138 -13.43 -9.22 6.85
C PHE A 138 -13.61 -10.24 5.71
N ASP A 139 -13.46 -9.81 4.46
CA ASP A 139 -13.65 -10.68 3.28
C ASP A 139 -12.47 -11.65 3.08
N PRO A 140 -12.64 -12.97 3.28
CA PRO A 140 -11.56 -13.94 3.14
C PRO A 140 -11.17 -14.22 1.69
N LYS A 141 -11.97 -13.75 0.71
CA LYS A 141 -11.70 -13.90 -0.72
C LYS A 141 -10.83 -12.77 -1.27
N ASN A 142 -10.66 -11.67 -0.53
CA ASN A 142 -9.81 -10.57 -0.92
C ASN A 142 -8.38 -10.76 -0.36
N LEU A 143 -7.37 -10.49 -1.19
CA LEU A 143 -5.96 -10.61 -0.79
C LEU A 143 -5.49 -9.49 0.16
N THR A 144 -6.29 -8.43 0.30
CA THR A 144 -6.05 -7.28 1.17
C THR A 144 -7.34 -6.95 1.93
N GLU A 145 -7.58 -7.71 2.99
CA GLU A 145 -8.77 -7.62 3.82
C GLU A 145 -8.94 -6.22 4.45
N ASP A 146 -7.82 -5.53 4.68
CA ASP A 146 -7.76 -4.19 5.24
C ASP A 146 -8.21 -3.10 4.22
N ILE A 147 -7.87 -3.23 2.96
CA ILE A 147 -8.38 -2.35 1.91
C ILE A 147 -9.86 -2.62 1.70
N GLU A 148 -10.24 -3.88 1.63
CA GLU A 148 -11.61 -4.30 1.33
C GLU A 148 -12.60 -3.81 2.40
N ILE A 149 -12.34 -4.06 3.69
CA ILE A 149 -13.22 -3.59 4.77
C ILE A 149 -13.32 -2.06 4.81
N THR A 150 -12.23 -1.34 4.48
CA THR A 150 -12.24 0.11 4.37
C THR A 150 -13.21 0.57 3.27
N TRP A 151 -13.15 -0.06 2.10
CA TRP A 151 -14.04 0.25 0.99
C TRP A 151 -15.49 -0.13 1.28
N HIS A 152 -15.71 -1.22 2.03
CA HIS A 152 -17.05 -1.61 2.47
C HIS A 152 -17.65 -0.54 3.38
N ILE A 153 -16.91 -0.06 4.38
CA ILE A 153 -17.30 1.03 5.28
C ILE A 153 -17.65 2.31 4.46
N LEU A 154 -16.76 2.71 3.55
CA LEU A 154 -16.99 3.89 2.72
C LEU A 154 -18.19 3.73 1.77
N SER A 155 -18.44 2.52 1.26
CA SER A 155 -19.54 2.24 0.31
C SER A 155 -20.93 2.35 0.93
N VAL A 156 -21.04 2.27 2.24
CA VAL A 156 -22.29 2.47 2.99
C VAL A 156 -22.41 3.90 3.57
N GLY A 157 -21.52 4.81 3.16
CA GLY A 157 -21.57 6.23 3.53
C GLY A 157 -20.95 6.56 4.89
N LEU A 158 -20.29 5.60 5.52
CA LEU A 158 -19.54 5.82 6.76
C LEU A 158 -18.15 6.37 6.47
N LYS A 159 -17.51 6.97 7.49
CA LYS A 159 -16.23 7.65 7.35
C LYS A 159 -15.08 6.83 7.93
N THR A 160 -13.92 7.02 7.35
CA THR A 160 -12.63 6.51 7.83
C THR A 160 -11.69 7.68 8.10
N ARG A 161 -10.89 7.61 9.16
CA ARG A 161 -9.96 8.68 9.57
C ARG A 161 -8.53 8.18 9.71
N MET A 162 -7.58 9.10 9.68
CA MET A 162 -6.17 8.81 9.94
C MET A 162 -5.63 9.65 11.09
N SER A 163 -5.22 8.98 12.18
CA SER A 163 -4.45 9.60 13.24
C SER A 163 -2.97 9.66 12.88
N TYR A 164 -2.49 10.83 12.44
CA TYR A 164 -1.08 11.00 12.06
C TYR A 164 -0.13 10.97 13.26
N SER A 165 -0.63 11.27 14.46
CA SER A 165 0.11 11.24 15.74
C SER A 165 0.21 9.84 16.34
N ALA A 166 -0.68 8.92 15.97
CA ALA A 166 -0.63 7.50 16.38
C ALA A 166 0.39 6.75 15.52
N ILE A 167 1.50 6.32 16.13
CA ILE A 167 2.63 5.74 15.40
C ILE A 167 2.72 4.24 15.68
N VAL A 168 2.88 3.45 14.62
CA VAL A 168 3.19 2.03 14.69
C VAL A 168 4.42 1.74 13.81
N TYR A 169 5.35 0.96 14.33
CA TYR A 169 6.48 0.48 13.56
C TYR A 169 6.19 -0.92 13.02
N THR A 170 6.55 -1.19 11.78
CA THR A 170 6.45 -2.53 11.17
C THR A 170 7.78 -2.94 10.54
N THR A 171 7.97 -4.25 10.40
CA THR A 171 9.15 -4.80 9.70
C THR A 171 8.86 -4.90 8.22
N VAL A 172 9.76 -4.37 7.39
CA VAL A 172 9.61 -4.43 5.93
C VAL A 172 10.55 -5.47 5.31
N PRO A 173 10.22 -6.00 4.12
CA PRO A 173 11.07 -6.96 3.42
C PRO A 173 12.49 -6.43 3.20
N SER A 174 13.49 -7.25 3.58
CA SER A 174 14.90 -6.97 3.36
C SER A 174 15.42 -7.54 2.03
N LYS A 175 14.73 -8.54 1.46
CA LYS A 175 15.05 -9.17 0.18
C LYS A 175 14.11 -8.68 -0.91
N PHE A 176 14.65 -8.48 -2.11
CA PHE A 176 13.91 -7.96 -3.26
C PHE A 176 12.72 -8.87 -3.64
N ASP A 177 12.90 -10.19 -3.64
CA ASP A 177 11.84 -11.14 -3.99
C ASP A 177 10.65 -11.04 -3.02
N ASN A 178 10.91 -10.89 -1.72
CA ASN A 178 9.85 -10.74 -0.72
C ASN A 178 9.13 -9.38 -0.87
N TRP A 179 9.87 -8.34 -1.23
CA TRP A 179 9.31 -7.03 -1.55
C TRP A 179 8.39 -7.14 -2.78
N VAL A 180 8.84 -7.79 -3.86
CA VAL A 180 8.02 -8.02 -5.07
C VAL A 180 6.76 -8.80 -4.72
N LYS A 181 6.88 -9.93 -3.99
CA LYS A 181 5.72 -10.75 -3.57
C LYS A 181 4.70 -9.91 -2.78
N GLN A 182 5.15 -9.08 -1.83
CA GLN A 182 4.29 -8.20 -1.04
C GLN A 182 3.57 -7.17 -1.93
N ARG A 183 4.26 -6.52 -2.87
CA ARG A 183 3.67 -5.53 -3.77
C ARG A 183 2.73 -6.15 -4.81
N VAL A 184 3.03 -7.36 -5.30
CA VAL A 184 2.11 -8.13 -6.16
C VAL A 184 0.80 -8.39 -5.42
N ARG A 185 0.86 -8.81 -4.16
CA ARG A 185 -0.33 -9.00 -3.32
C ARG A 185 -1.15 -7.73 -3.17
N TRP A 186 -0.50 -6.60 -2.89
CA TRP A 186 -1.18 -5.31 -2.75
C TRP A 186 -1.87 -4.87 -4.05
N ASN A 187 -1.18 -5.04 -5.19
CA ASN A 187 -1.77 -4.72 -6.49
C ASN A 187 -2.97 -5.62 -6.81
N LEU A 188 -2.86 -6.93 -6.59
CA LEU A 188 -3.96 -7.87 -6.83
C LEU A 188 -5.16 -7.57 -5.92
N GLY A 189 -4.93 -7.38 -4.62
CA GLY A 189 -5.99 -7.04 -3.67
C GLY A 189 -6.65 -5.70 -3.98
N GLY A 190 -5.85 -4.68 -4.37
CA GLY A 190 -6.38 -3.40 -4.83
C GLY A 190 -7.25 -3.54 -6.09
N ILE A 191 -6.82 -4.31 -7.09
CA ILE A 191 -7.59 -4.58 -8.31
C ILE A 191 -8.87 -5.35 -7.99
N GLN A 192 -8.81 -6.36 -7.10
CA GLN A 192 -10.00 -7.10 -6.64
C GLN A 192 -11.00 -6.15 -5.98
N THR A 193 -10.53 -5.25 -5.14
CA THR A 193 -11.37 -4.28 -4.42
C THR A 193 -12.01 -3.28 -5.39
N VAL A 194 -11.25 -2.70 -6.32
CA VAL A 194 -11.81 -1.83 -7.38
C VAL A 194 -12.88 -2.58 -8.19
N ARG A 195 -12.60 -3.82 -8.58
CA ARG A 195 -13.57 -4.66 -9.34
C ARG A 195 -14.83 -4.99 -8.53
N LYS A 196 -14.73 -5.17 -7.23
CA LYS A 196 -15.87 -5.42 -6.34
C LYS A 196 -16.78 -4.19 -6.23
N TYR A 197 -16.19 -2.99 -6.11
CA TYR A 197 -16.90 -1.75 -5.79
C TYR A 197 -17.11 -0.78 -6.96
N TYR A 198 -16.65 -1.08 -8.20
CA TYR A 198 -16.75 -0.13 -9.32
C TYR A 198 -18.18 0.34 -9.61
N LYS A 199 -19.20 -0.50 -9.33
CA LYS A 199 -20.61 -0.15 -9.53
C LYS A 199 -21.09 0.96 -8.57
N SER A 200 -20.40 1.18 -7.46
CA SER A 200 -20.71 2.27 -6.53
C SER A 200 -20.43 3.66 -7.11
N LEU A 201 -19.63 3.76 -8.20
CA LEU A 201 -19.48 4.98 -9.00
C LEU A 201 -20.83 5.58 -9.43
N PHE A 202 -21.82 4.73 -9.70
CA PHE A 202 -23.09 5.14 -10.31
C PHE A 202 -24.25 5.11 -9.30
N LYS A 203 -24.07 4.50 -8.13
CA LYS A 203 -25.16 4.29 -7.17
C LYS A 203 -25.34 5.48 -6.21
N ASN A 204 -24.24 6.12 -5.79
CA ASN A 204 -24.26 7.19 -4.80
C ASN A 204 -23.29 8.30 -5.23
N PRO A 205 -23.64 9.13 -6.23
CA PRO A 205 -22.75 10.19 -6.72
C PRO A 205 -22.48 11.29 -5.67
N GLU A 206 -23.25 11.36 -4.61
CA GLU A 206 -23.08 12.33 -3.52
C GLU A 206 -22.01 11.91 -2.50
N HIS A 207 -21.64 10.62 -2.47
CA HIS A 207 -20.62 10.14 -1.54
C HIS A 207 -19.21 10.24 -2.15
N VAL A 208 -18.28 10.83 -1.38
CA VAL A 208 -16.86 11.00 -1.74
C VAL A 208 -16.24 9.68 -2.24
N PHE A 209 -16.71 8.57 -1.71
CA PHE A 209 -16.27 7.23 -2.15
C PHE A 209 -16.51 7.00 -3.64
N GLY A 210 -17.70 7.29 -4.15
CA GLY A 210 -18.07 7.07 -5.56
C GLY A 210 -17.35 8.03 -6.51
N TYR A 211 -17.45 9.33 -6.28
CA TYR A 211 -16.94 10.33 -7.23
C TYR A 211 -15.43 10.64 -7.09
N PHE A 212 -14.80 10.32 -5.97
CA PHE A 212 -13.39 10.61 -5.75
C PHE A 212 -12.52 9.36 -5.51
N VAL A 213 -12.85 8.54 -4.48
CA VAL A 213 -11.94 7.43 -4.08
C VAL A 213 -11.80 6.39 -5.20
N ILE A 214 -12.91 5.94 -5.78
CA ILE A 214 -12.86 4.91 -6.84
C ILE A 214 -12.14 5.45 -8.09
N PRO A 215 -12.47 6.64 -8.65
CA PRO A 215 -11.74 7.22 -9.77
C PRO A 215 -10.26 7.46 -9.47
N TYR A 216 -9.93 7.95 -8.27
CA TYR A 216 -8.56 8.20 -7.84
C TYR A 216 -7.71 6.92 -7.87
N VAL A 217 -8.20 5.84 -7.26
CA VAL A 217 -7.46 4.56 -7.21
C VAL A 217 -7.43 3.90 -8.58
N ALA A 218 -8.55 3.87 -9.32
CA ALA A 218 -8.62 3.29 -10.65
C ALA A 218 -7.72 4.04 -11.65
N SER A 219 -7.71 5.38 -11.60
CA SER A 219 -6.83 6.19 -12.47
C SER A 219 -5.36 5.98 -12.18
N ALA A 220 -4.97 5.75 -10.92
CA ALA A 220 -3.58 5.45 -10.57
C ALA A 220 -3.09 4.16 -11.25
N PHE A 221 -3.90 3.09 -11.27
CA PHE A 221 -3.58 1.86 -12.01
C PHE A 221 -3.54 2.10 -13.52
N LEU A 222 -4.53 2.79 -14.07
CA LEU A 222 -4.63 3.07 -15.50
C LEU A 222 -3.43 3.89 -15.99
N LEU A 223 -3.09 4.96 -15.29
CA LEU A 223 -1.96 5.84 -15.64
C LEU A 223 -0.62 5.10 -15.51
N ALA A 224 -0.47 4.21 -14.54
CA ALA A 224 0.74 3.38 -14.42
C ALA A 224 0.90 2.44 -15.63
N ILE A 225 -0.20 1.82 -16.10
CA ILE A 225 -0.19 0.93 -17.28
C ILE A 225 0.10 1.74 -18.55
N ILE A 226 -0.62 2.85 -18.78
CA ILE A 226 -0.42 3.71 -19.95
C ILE A 226 1.01 4.26 -19.97
N GLY A 227 1.50 4.78 -18.85
CA GLY A 227 2.86 5.28 -18.71
C GLY A 227 3.90 4.21 -19.04
N PHE A 228 3.70 2.98 -18.57
CA PHE A 228 4.58 1.86 -18.92
C PHE A 228 4.57 1.54 -20.41
N LEU A 229 3.40 1.47 -21.04
CA LEU A 229 3.27 1.18 -22.46
C LEU A 229 3.94 2.27 -23.33
N LEU A 230 3.70 3.55 -22.99
CA LEU A 230 4.32 4.68 -23.69
C LEU A 230 5.84 4.69 -23.52
N PHE A 231 6.33 4.42 -22.30
CA PHE A 231 7.76 4.33 -22.02
C PHE A 231 8.41 3.14 -22.76
N SER A 232 7.76 1.97 -22.76
CA SER A 232 8.24 0.80 -23.47
C SER A 232 8.32 1.05 -24.99
N ARG A 233 7.29 1.72 -25.56
CA ARG A 233 7.29 2.16 -26.96
C ARG A 233 8.45 3.13 -27.26
N TYR A 234 8.64 4.11 -26.37
CA TYR A 234 9.76 5.06 -26.51
C TYR A 234 11.11 4.34 -26.49
N LEU A 235 11.34 3.43 -25.53
CA LEU A 235 12.57 2.64 -25.44
C LEU A 235 12.77 1.76 -26.69
N TRP A 236 11.70 1.17 -27.21
CA TRP A 236 11.76 0.39 -28.46
C TRP A 236 12.22 1.22 -29.63
N ILE A 237 11.57 2.37 -29.88
CA ILE A 237 11.88 3.26 -31.01
C ILE A 237 13.31 3.80 -30.89
N LYS A 238 13.70 4.32 -29.73
CA LYS A 238 15.05 4.87 -29.53
C LYS A 238 16.11 3.78 -29.46
N GLY A 239 15.81 2.64 -28.83
CA GLY A 239 16.70 1.49 -28.78
C GLY A 239 17.03 0.92 -30.18
N THR A 240 16.01 0.72 -31.01
CA THR A 240 16.21 0.29 -32.39
C THR A 240 17.01 1.34 -33.22
N TYR A 241 16.67 2.61 -33.06
CA TYR A 241 17.40 3.70 -33.69
C TYR A 241 18.90 3.71 -33.31
N TYR A 242 19.22 3.62 -32.01
CA TYR A 242 20.62 3.58 -31.56
C TYR A 242 21.34 2.29 -31.92
N LEU A 243 20.62 1.15 -31.91
CA LEU A 243 21.19 -0.13 -32.39
C LEU A 243 21.60 -0.05 -33.84
N PHE A 244 20.75 0.46 -34.73
CA PHE A 244 21.08 0.66 -36.12
C PHE A 244 22.21 1.66 -36.29
N SER A 245 22.18 2.78 -35.57
CA SER A 245 23.28 3.77 -35.59
C SER A 245 24.62 3.15 -35.18
N PHE A 246 24.61 2.25 -34.18
CA PHE A 246 25.80 1.51 -33.75
C PHE A 246 26.29 0.53 -34.82
N ILE A 247 25.40 -0.19 -35.51
CA ILE A 247 25.75 -1.08 -36.63
C ILE A 247 26.40 -0.27 -37.78
N TYR A 248 25.86 0.90 -38.14
CA TYR A 248 26.44 1.80 -39.16
C TYR A 248 27.82 2.31 -38.76
N LEU A 249 28.13 2.46 -37.46
CA LEU A 249 29.48 2.82 -37.03
C LEU A 249 30.53 1.81 -37.49
N PHE A 250 30.24 0.50 -37.42
CA PHE A 250 31.14 -0.55 -37.92
C PHE A 250 31.30 -0.55 -39.42
N GLN A 251 30.43 0.17 -40.17
CA GLN A 251 30.53 0.38 -41.61
C GLN A 251 31.28 1.66 -41.97
N GLY A 252 31.91 2.33 -40.97
CA GLY A 252 32.70 3.56 -41.21
C GLY A 252 31.89 4.85 -41.20
N TYR A 253 30.62 4.83 -40.87
CA TYR A 253 29.82 6.05 -40.77
C TYR A 253 30.02 6.75 -39.41
N PRO A 254 30.06 8.10 -39.36
CA PRO A 254 30.28 8.82 -38.08
C PRO A 254 29.09 8.72 -37.16
N PHE A 255 29.28 8.02 -36.04
CA PHE A 255 28.24 7.76 -35.00
C PHE A 255 27.56 9.05 -34.50
N PHE A 256 28.36 10.10 -34.26
CA PHE A 256 27.82 11.36 -33.70
C PHE A 256 26.92 12.13 -34.68
N LYS A 257 26.99 11.89 -35.96
CA LYS A 257 26.14 12.55 -36.98
C LYS A 257 24.68 12.07 -36.89
N TYR A 258 24.44 10.89 -36.33
CA TYR A 258 23.13 10.24 -36.22
C TYR A 258 22.55 10.25 -34.78
N LEU A 259 23.31 10.81 -33.83
CA LEU A 259 22.78 11.04 -32.47
C LEU A 259 21.89 12.29 -32.52
N ASP A 260 20.59 12.05 -32.71
CA ASP A 260 19.59 13.11 -32.62
C ASP A 260 19.29 13.38 -31.15
N PHE A 261 19.93 14.43 -30.62
CA PHE A 261 19.66 14.98 -29.28
C PHE A 261 18.53 16.01 -29.29
N SER A 262 17.78 16.15 -30.39
CA SER A 262 16.68 17.08 -30.46
C SER A 262 15.55 16.61 -29.49
N PHE A 263 15.44 17.32 -28.38
CA PHE A 263 14.26 17.27 -27.53
C PHE A 263 13.17 18.14 -28.17
N SER A 264 12.32 17.56 -29.00
CA SER A 264 11.09 18.26 -29.33
C SER A 264 10.26 18.39 -28.05
N LEU A 265 10.06 19.62 -27.56
CA LEU A 265 9.23 19.94 -26.41
C LEU A 265 7.77 19.71 -26.85
N THR A 266 7.35 18.45 -26.84
CA THR A 266 5.96 18.10 -27.04
C THR A 266 5.18 18.44 -25.79
N LEU A 267 3.89 18.75 -25.92
CA LEU A 267 2.98 19.00 -24.80
C LEU A 267 3.06 17.86 -23.76
N LEU A 268 3.30 16.62 -24.22
CA LEU A 268 3.48 15.45 -23.38
C LEU A 268 4.73 15.57 -22.47
N ILE A 269 5.85 16.01 -23.00
CA ILE A 269 7.10 16.21 -22.24
C ILE A 269 6.91 17.34 -21.23
N PHE A 270 6.25 18.43 -21.64
CA PHE A 270 5.92 19.52 -20.72
C PHE A 270 5.12 19.04 -19.51
N PHE A 271 4.02 18.30 -19.73
CA PHE A 271 3.23 17.76 -18.63
C PHE A 271 4.01 16.73 -17.80
N ALA A 272 4.82 15.88 -18.42
CA ALA A 272 5.66 14.92 -17.70
C ALA A 272 6.65 15.62 -16.76
N LEU A 273 7.30 16.68 -17.23
CA LEU A 273 8.20 17.50 -16.41
C LEU A 273 7.45 18.23 -15.29
N LEU A 274 6.28 18.80 -15.58
CA LEU A 274 5.44 19.46 -14.59
C LEU A 274 5.05 18.49 -13.49
N PHE A 275 4.51 17.31 -13.82
CA PHE A 275 4.14 16.29 -12.83
C PHE A 275 5.35 15.75 -12.06
N PHE A 276 6.52 15.63 -12.71
CA PHE A 276 7.74 15.24 -12.04
C PHE A 276 8.17 16.28 -11.00
N ILE A 277 8.15 17.56 -11.35
CA ILE A 277 8.45 18.66 -10.41
C ILE A 277 7.46 18.69 -9.24
N LEU A 278 6.16 18.57 -9.52
CA LEU A 278 5.13 18.50 -8.48
C LEU A 278 5.33 17.30 -7.55
N SER A 279 5.74 16.13 -8.08
CA SER A 279 6.07 14.96 -7.27
C SER A 279 7.28 15.20 -6.37
N ILE A 280 8.32 15.87 -6.87
CA ILE A 280 9.49 16.24 -6.05
C ILE A 280 9.09 17.19 -4.91
N ILE A 281 8.25 18.17 -5.19
CA ILE A 281 7.72 19.09 -4.17
C ILE A 281 6.92 18.31 -3.12
N GLN A 282 6.01 17.44 -3.54
CA GLN A 282 5.21 16.59 -2.66
C GLN A 282 6.11 15.73 -1.76
N TYR A 283 7.13 15.08 -2.33
CA TYR A 283 8.07 14.25 -1.55
C TYR A 283 8.87 15.09 -0.55
N LYS A 284 9.32 16.27 -0.96
CA LYS A 284 10.05 17.18 -0.07
C LYS A 284 9.18 17.60 1.13
N LEU A 285 7.92 17.95 0.89
CA LEU A 285 6.96 18.30 1.94
C LEU A 285 6.66 17.09 2.85
N GLY A 286 6.42 15.92 2.27
CA GLY A 286 6.16 14.68 3.02
C GLY A 286 7.34 14.29 3.90
N PHE A 287 8.56 14.38 3.42
CA PHE A 287 9.76 14.09 4.23
C PHE A 287 10.03 15.14 5.31
N LYS A 288 9.80 16.42 5.04
CA LYS A 288 9.91 17.49 6.03
C LYS A 288 8.98 17.25 7.22
N ASN A 289 7.75 16.81 6.95
CA ASN A 289 6.73 16.56 7.97
C ASN A 289 6.77 15.12 8.55
N SER A 290 7.80 14.35 8.25
CA SER A 290 8.00 13.00 8.76
C SER A 290 9.16 12.92 9.73
N GLU A 291 9.25 11.84 10.53
CA GLU A 291 10.41 11.58 11.40
C GLU A 291 11.72 11.40 10.61
N THR A 292 11.64 11.19 9.30
CA THR A 292 12.84 11.08 8.45
C THR A 292 13.54 12.42 8.23
N GLY A 293 12.89 13.54 8.57
CA GLY A 293 13.38 14.88 8.43
C GLY A 293 13.64 15.31 6.98
N ASN A 294 14.22 16.50 6.83
CA ASN A 294 14.52 17.05 5.51
C ASN A 294 15.56 16.19 4.77
N LYS A 295 15.26 15.77 3.55
CA LYS A 295 16.16 14.98 2.69
C LYS A 295 16.77 15.84 1.60
N SER A 296 18.04 15.56 1.25
CA SER A 296 18.68 16.22 0.11
C SER A 296 17.91 15.91 -1.18
N VAL A 297 17.90 16.89 -2.10
CA VAL A 297 17.24 16.75 -3.40
C VAL A 297 17.75 15.52 -4.15
N LEU A 298 19.05 15.23 -4.09
CA LEU A 298 19.65 14.05 -4.70
C LEU A 298 19.02 12.74 -4.19
N LYS A 299 18.80 12.60 -2.87
CA LYS A 299 18.13 11.40 -2.30
C LYS A 299 16.69 11.28 -2.76
N ILE A 300 15.98 12.40 -2.89
CA ILE A 300 14.62 12.43 -3.42
C ILE A 300 14.60 12.02 -4.88
N LEU A 301 15.53 12.51 -5.71
CA LEU A 301 15.66 12.14 -7.11
C LEU A 301 15.95 10.64 -7.28
N VAL A 302 16.92 10.10 -6.53
CA VAL A 302 17.24 8.66 -6.56
C VAL A 302 16.03 7.82 -6.14
N TYR A 303 15.31 8.22 -5.10
CA TYR A 303 14.06 7.56 -4.72
C TYR A 303 13.01 7.61 -5.83
N SER A 304 12.77 8.79 -6.40
CA SER A 304 11.72 9.02 -7.40
C SER A 304 12.00 8.28 -8.71
N VAL A 305 13.25 8.28 -9.16
CA VAL A 305 13.62 7.69 -10.46
C VAL A 305 13.91 6.19 -10.33
N ILE A 306 14.69 5.77 -9.35
CA ILE A 306 15.13 4.37 -9.25
C ILE A 306 14.09 3.53 -8.51
N TYR A 307 13.79 3.89 -7.26
CA TYR A 307 12.93 3.04 -6.43
C TYR A 307 11.48 2.99 -6.92
N ARG A 308 10.92 4.16 -7.30
CA ARG A 308 9.54 4.21 -7.81
C ARG A 308 9.36 3.48 -9.14
N SER A 309 10.40 3.46 -10.00
CA SER A 309 10.34 2.69 -11.25
C SER A 309 10.30 1.18 -11.03
N LEU A 310 10.81 0.68 -9.90
CA LEU A 310 10.71 -0.74 -9.56
C LEU A 310 9.27 -1.21 -9.34
N TYR A 311 8.32 -0.30 -9.02
CA TYR A 311 6.91 -0.65 -8.80
C TYR A 311 6.20 -1.19 -10.04
N ILE A 312 6.77 -0.95 -11.22
CA ILE A 312 6.23 -1.52 -12.46
C ILE A 312 6.34 -3.05 -12.50
N ILE A 313 7.40 -3.62 -11.89
CA ILE A 313 7.63 -5.07 -11.88
C ILE A 313 6.49 -5.81 -11.17
N PRO A 314 6.15 -5.49 -9.90
CA PRO A 314 5.03 -6.15 -9.23
C PRO A 314 3.68 -5.84 -9.87
N LEU A 315 3.49 -4.70 -10.55
CA LEU A 315 2.26 -4.41 -11.28
C LEU A 315 2.09 -5.34 -12.47
N ILE A 316 3.13 -5.51 -13.31
CA ILE A 316 3.09 -6.43 -14.47
C ILE A 316 2.85 -7.86 -14.00
N LEU A 317 3.55 -8.30 -12.95
CA LEU A 317 3.36 -9.63 -12.39
C LEU A 317 1.94 -9.84 -11.82
N ALA A 318 1.36 -8.81 -11.21
CA ALA A 318 -0.02 -8.86 -10.74
C ALA A 318 -1.01 -9.00 -11.91
N LEU A 319 -0.85 -8.22 -12.98
CA LEU A 319 -1.68 -8.31 -14.19
C LEU A 319 -1.54 -9.67 -14.88
N TYR A 320 -0.32 -10.19 -14.97
CA TYR A 320 -0.08 -11.54 -15.50
C TYR A 320 -0.78 -12.62 -14.68
N LYS A 321 -0.71 -12.57 -13.34
CA LYS A 321 -1.41 -13.50 -12.47
C LYS A 321 -2.92 -13.37 -12.60
N LEU A 322 -3.43 -12.16 -12.68
CA LEU A 322 -4.85 -11.88 -12.89
C LEU A 322 -5.34 -12.50 -14.21
N SER A 323 -4.57 -12.38 -15.30
CA SER A 323 -4.92 -13.00 -16.60
C SER A 323 -4.94 -14.53 -16.58
N LYS A 324 -4.18 -15.15 -15.67
CA LYS A 324 -4.16 -16.61 -15.45
C LYS A 324 -5.21 -17.09 -14.42
N GLY A 325 -5.97 -16.19 -13.81
CA GLY A 325 -6.91 -16.51 -12.74
C GLY A 325 -6.23 -16.98 -11.44
N ASP A 326 -4.91 -16.76 -11.31
CA ASP A 326 -4.14 -17.17 -10.14
C ASP A 326 -4.16 -16.08 -9.07
N LEU A 327 -5.15 -16.18 -8.18
CA LEU A 327 -5.36 -15.27 -7.05
C LEU A 327 -4.91 -15.87 -5.71
N ARG A 328 -4.12 -16.96 -5.73
CA ARG A 328 -3.69 -17.63 -4.50
C ARG A 328 -2.64 -16.80 -3.76
N TRP A 329 -2.76 -16.80 -2.44
CA TRP A 329 -1.73 -16.28 -1.55
C TRP A 329 -0.49 -17.19 -1.62
N TYR A 330 0.65 -16.63 -1.99
CA TYR A 330 1.92 -17.33 -1.90
C TYR A 330 2.53 -17.09 -0.52
N THR A 331 2.31 -18.04 0.37
CA THR A 331 2.97 -18.14 1.69
C THR A 331 4.23 -18.99 1.63
N LYS A 332 4.77 -19.24 0.42
CA LYS A 332 6.05 -19.98 0.29
C LYS A 332 7.11 -19.13 -0.37
#